data_9eaca933eee66834142c53fad8bdadcb
#
_entry.id   9eaca933eee66834142c53fad8bdadcb
#
_cell.length_a   1.000
_cell.length_b   1.000
_cell.length_c   1.000
_cell.angle_alpha   90.00
_cell.angle_beta   90.00
_cell.angle_gamma   90.00
#
_symmetry.space_group_name_H-M   'P 1'
#
loop_
_entity.id
_entity.type
_entity.pdbx_description
1 polymer ?
#
loop_
_entity_poly.entity_id
_entity_poly.type
_entity_poly.pdbx_seq_one_letter_code
_entity_poly.pdbx_strand_id
1 'polypeptide(L)' 'MNRRSQLEHEVSLAQKHIKEAPKDTPANIRKIWEQELVELEVELNNLNDEEEDNNN' A
#
# COMPACT_ATOMS: atom_id res chain seq x y z
N MET A 1 2.56 -16.54 -7.31
CA MET A 1 2.26 -15.46 -6.35
C MET A 1 1.04 -14.71 -6.82
N ASN A 2 0.05 -14.50 -5.96
CA ASN A 2 -1.15 -13.83 -6.41
C ASN A 2 -1.05 -12.33 -6.17
N ARG A 3 -2.02 -11.61 -6.72
CA ARG A 3 -1.99 -10.16 -6.66
C ARG A 3 -2.13 -9.65 -5.24
N ARG A 4 -2.94 -10.35 -4.44
CA ARG A 4 -3.14 -9.94 -3.06
C ARG A 4 -1.85 -9.97 -2.27
N SER A 5 -1.09 -11.04 -2.40
CA SER A 5 0.19 -11.13 -1.70
C SER A 5 1.14 -10.03 -2.14
N GLN A 6 1.14 -9.75 -3.43
CA GLN A 6 1.98 -8.69 -3.96
C GLN A 6 1.60 -7.34 -3.38
N LEU A 7 0.30 -7.05 -3.34
CA LEU A 7 -0.18 -5.78 -2.80
C LEU A 7 0.13 -5.67 -1.30
N GLU A 8 -0.06 -6.75 -0.57
CA GLU A 8 0.27 -6.72 0.86
C GLU A 8 1.75 -6.42 1.07
N HIS A 9 2.59 -7.01 0.24
CA HIS A 9 4.01 -6.75 0.34
C HIS A 9 4.32 -5.27 0.03
N GLU A 10 3.70 -4.73 -1.00
CA GLU A 10 3.92 -3.35 -1.38
C GLU A 10 3.41 -2.38 -0.32
N VAL A 11 2.29 -2.71 0.32
CA VAL A 11 1.79 -1.89 1.42
C VAL A 11 2.80 -1.88 2.57
N SER A 12 3.34 -3.03 2.91
CA SER A 12 4.34 -3.11 3.97
C SER A 12 5.57 -2.26 3.65
N LEU A 13 6.03 -2.32 2.40
CA LEU A 13 7.19 -1.54 2.00
C LEU A 13 6.90 -0.05 2.05
N ALA A 14 5.70 0.35 1.62
CA ALA A 14 5.33 1.76 1.65
C ALA A 14 5.25 2.27 3.09
N GLN A 15 4.66 1.48 3.97
CA GLN A 15 4.59 1.86 5.38
C GLN A 15 5.98 2.01 5.99
N LYS A 16 6.85 1.07 5.69
CA LYS A 16 8.21 1.12 6.20
C LYS A 16 8.94 2.34 5.69
N HIS A 17 8.75 2.66 4.42
CA HIS A 17 9.39 3.81 3.80
C HIS A 17 9.02 5.10 4.52
N ILE A 18 7.72 5.25 4.80
CA ILE A 18 7.23 6.45 5.49
C ILE A 18 7.76 6.49 6.92
N LYS A 19 7.73 5.36 7.59
CA LYS A 19 8.15 5.30 8.99
C LYS A 19 9.62 5.64 9.15
N GLU A 20 10.45 5.19 8.20
CA GLU A 20 11.90 5.37 8.28
C GLU A 20 12.37 6.61 7.55
N ALA A 21 11.47 7.41 7.01
CA ALA A 21 11.86 8.61 6.29
C ALA A 21 12.61 9.57 7.22
N PRO A 22 13.70 10.17 6.74
CA PRO A 22 14.43 11.15 7.54
C PRO A 22 13.53 12.33 7.92
N LYS A 23 13.87 12.95 9.04
CA LYS A 23 13.06 14.08 9.53
C LYS A 23 13.06 15.24 8.56
N ASP A 24 14.13 15.39 7.79
CA ASP A 24 14.23 16.49 6.84
C ASP A 24 13.67 16.16 5.47
N THR A 25 12.93 15.06 5.36
CA THR A 25 12.26 14.74 4.12
C THR A 25 11.25 15.84 3.78
N PRO A 26 11.29 16.39 2.58
CA PRO A 26 10.34 17.44 2.21
C PRO A 26 8.89 16.96 2.35
N ALA A 27 8.03 17.89 2.76
CA ALA A 27 6.64 17.54 3.00
C ALA A 27 5.94 17.04 1.74
N ASN A 28 6.28 17.60 0.57
CA ASN A 28 5.66 17.16 -0.66
C ASN A 28 6.05 15.74 -1.02
N ILE A 29 7.28 15.35 -0.73
CA ILE A 29 7.72 13.97 -0.98
C ILE A 29 7.01 13.01 -0.03
N ARG A 30 6.94 13.38 1.25
CA ARG A 30 6.24 12.55 2.23
C ARG A 30 4.78 12.37 1.84
N LYS A 31 4.15 13.42 1.36
CA LYS A 31 2.76 13.36 0.95
C LYS A 31 2.56 12.42 -0.23
N ILE A 32 3.48 12.41 -1.17
CA ILE A 32 3.42 11.49 -2.30
C ILE A 32 3.46 10.04 -1.80
N TRP A 33 4.36 9.75 -0.87
CA TRP A 33 4.46 8.41 -0.32
C TRP A 33 3.17 8.00 0.40
N GLU A 34 2.60 8.94 1.16
CA GLU A 34 1.35 8.65 1.87
C GLU A 34 0.20 8.38 0.91
N GLN A 35 0.15 9.12 -0.18
CA GLN A 35 -0.89 8.89 -1.18
C GLN A 35 -0.72 7.54 -1.85
N GLU A 36 0.50 7.14 -2.12
CA GLU A 36 0.74 5.83 -2.70
C GLU A 36 0.29 4.74 -1.75
N LEU A 37 0.55 4.91 -0.47
CA LEU A 37 0.10 3.92 0.51
C LEU A 37 -1.41 3.81 0.52
N VAL A 38 -2.11 4.94 0.52
CA VAL A 38 -3.57 4.93 0.53
C VAL A 38 -4.09 4.22 -0.71
N GLU A 39 -3.51 4.49 -1.87
CA GLU A 39 -3.96 3.86 -3.10
C GLU A 39 -3.74 2.36 -3.07
N LEU A 40 -2.62 1.92 -2.53
CA LEU A 40 -2.37 0.49 -2.41
C LEU A 40 -3.37 -0.17 -1.47
N GLU A 41 -3.70 0.51 -0.38
CA GLU A 41 -4.65 -0.05 0.57
C GLU A 41 -6.06 -0.13 -0.03
N VAL A 42 -6.44 0.89 -0.78
CA VAL A 42 -7.74 0.86 -1.45
C VAL A 42 -7.80 -0.29 -2.45
N GLU A 43 -6.74 -0.44 -3.21
CA GLU A 43 -6.69 -1.51 -4.20
C GLU A 43 -6.76 -2.88 -3.53
N LEU A 44 -6.06 -3.02 -2.41
CA LEU A 44 -6.07 -4.28 -1.68
C LEU A 44 -7.46 -4.60 -1.15
N ASN A 45 -8.17 -3.60 -0.63
CA ASN A 45 -9.53 -3.80 -0.16
C ASN A 45 -10.45 -4.24 -1.27
N ASN A 46 -10.34 -3.61 -2.42
CA ASN A 46 -11.16 -3.98 -3.57
C ASN A 46 -10.87 -5.40 -4.02
N LEU A 47 -9.59 -5.75 -4.01
CA LEU A 47 -9.20 -7.08 -4.43
C LEU A 47 -9.71 -8.13 -3.46
N ASN A 48 -9.71 -7.82 -2.17
CA ASN A 48 -10.22 -8.75 -1.17
C ASN A 48 -11.69 -9.08 -1.43
N ASP A 49 -12.48 -8.08 -1.76
CA ASP A 49 -13.88 -8.30 -2.08
C ASP A 49 -14.01 -9.23 -3.27
N GLU A 50 -13.20 -9.00 -4.29
CA GLU A 50 -13.24 -9.82 -5.49
C GLU A 50 -12.81 -11.24 -5.21
N GLU A 51 -11.78 -11.41 -4.37
CA GLU A 51 -11.30 -12.74 -4.06
C GLU A 51 -12.32 -13.53 -3.27
N GLU A 52 -13.06 -12.88 -2.39
CA GLU A 52 -14.10 -13.56 -1.66
C GLU A 52 -15.15 -14.12 -2.60
N ASP A 53 -15.51 -13.35 -3.61
CA ASP A 53 -16.46 -13.81 -4.60
C ASP A 53 -15.92 -15.00 -5.37
N ASN A 54 -14.65 -14.95 -5.70
CA ASN A 54 -14.04 -15.98 -6.53
C ASN A 54 -13.84 -17.29 -5.79
N ASN A 55 -13.72 -17.24 -4.48
CA ASN A 55 -13.46 -18.43 -3.70
C ASN A 55 -14.68 -19.29 -3.48
N ASN A 56 -15.80 -18.85 -3.94
CA ASN A 56 -17.04 -19.64 -3.82
C ASN A 56 -17.24 -20.66 -4.93
#